data_46453ee569e304bdac5117b688db00cb
#
_entry.id   46453ee569e304bdac5117b688db00cb
#
_cell.length_a   1.000
_cell.length_b   1.000
_cell.length_c   1.000
_cell.angle_alpha   90.00
_cell.angle_beta   90.00
_cell.angle_gamma   90.00
#
_symmetry.space_group_name_H-M   'P 1'
#
loop_
_entity.id
_entity.type
_entity.pdbx_description
1 polymer ?
#
loop_
_entity_poly.entity_id
_entity_poly.type
_entity_poly.pdbx_seq_one_letter_code
_entity_poly.pdbx_strand_id
1 'polypeptide(L)'
;MNWTMKRYDPAPFWNVPHEWPAQTAFIVAGGPSVLQQDLELLRGRNVIAINSSIYAVPWAQFLYFGDYRWWDEEANRNAIERYQGRTVTTSRLVRHPKVMICQKTNPPGLALQCDSLMQRYTSLTAATNLAAHLVGPGGTIVWLGADGKHAADGRTHHHVPHRWYSKPGCYDQQLTDLVTIVPSLKQLRISAFNASPGTAWHELLPAVDLEEMVGKQRAA
;
A
#
# COMPACT_ATOMS: atom_id res chain seq x y z
N MET A 1 17.53 42.89 17.72
CA MET A 1 17.55 41.41 17.73
C MET A 1 17.22 40.89 16.34
N ASN A 2 18.23 40.42 15.60
CA ASN A 2 18.02 39.86 14.25
C ASN A 2 17.56 38.42 14.39
N TRP A 3 16.29 38.18 14.15
CA TRP A 3 15.75 36.83 13.97
C TRP A 3 16.13 36.36 12.58
N THR A 4 17.27 35.69 12.44
CA THR A 4 17.55 34.87 11.26
C THR A 4 16.65 33.64 11.35
N MET A 5 15.51 33.67 10.65
CA MET A 5 14.78 32.45 10.36
C MET A 5 15.77 31.50 9.68
N LYS A 6 16.20 30.44 10.38
CA LYS A 6 16.87 29.32 9.73
C LYS A 6 15.90 28.82 8.64
N ARG A 7 16.27 29.00 7.37
CA ARG A 7 15.55 28.37 6.27
C ARG A 7 15.52 26.88 6.59
N TYR A 8 14.33 26.35 6.85
CA TYR A 8 14.10 24.95 7.01
C TYR A 8 14.26 24.34 5.61
N ASP A 9 15.41 23.73 5.37
CA ASP A 9 15.64 22.92 4.16
C ASP A 9 14.97 21.57 4.42
N PRO A 10 13.81 21.29 3.79
CA PRO A 10 13.16 20.00 4.00
C PRO A 10 14.10 18.91 3.52
N ALA A 11 14.29 17.88 4.34
CA ALA A 11 15.03 16.70 3.93
C ALA A 11 14.52 16.23 2.55
N PRO A 12 15.42 15.87 1.63
CA PRO A 12 15.03 15.42 0.31
C PRO A 12 14.08 14.22 0.43
N PHE A 13 13.13 14.10 -0.50
CA PHE A 13 12.26 12.93 -0.57
C PHE A 13 13.10 11.67 -0.86
N TRP A 14 12.63 10.54 -0.30
CA TRP A 14 13.28 9.28 -0.54
C TRP A 14 12.96 8.76 -1.94
N ASN A 15 14.01 8.36 -2.67
CA ASN A 15 13.88 7.72 -3.95
C ASN A 15 13.62 6.21 -3.76
N VAL A 16 12.49 5.74 -4.26
CA VAL A 16 12.16 4.30 -4.26
C VAL A 16 13.11 3.55 -5.20
N PRO A 17 13.89 2.59 -4.70
CA PRO A 17 14.79 1.83 -5.56
C PRO A 17 14.01 0.81 -6.40
N HIS A 18 14.58 0.41 -7.55
CA HIS A 18 14.06 -0.66 -8.39
C HIS A 18 14.61 -2.01 -7.91
N GLU A 19 14.10 -2.54 -6.80
CA GLU A 19 14.68 -3.70 -6.10
C GLU A 19 14.09 -5.04 -6.50
N TRP A 20 12.89 -5.06 -7.09
CA TRP A 20 12.17 -6.28 -7.46
C TRP A 20 11.93 -6.36 -8.98
N PRO A 21 12.96 -6.19 -9.83
CA PRO A 21 12.81 -6.05 -11.28
C PRO A 21 12.04 -7.24 -11.88
N ALA A 22 10.93 -6.95 -12.57
CA ALA A 22 10.06 -7.92 -13.21
C ALA A 22 9.50 -9.02 -12.28
N GLN A 23 9.56 -8.85 -10.97
CA GLN A 23 9.02 -9.78 -9.98
C GLN A 23 7.57 -9.45 -9.62
N THR A 24 6.98 -10.29 -8.77
CA THR A 24 5.65 -10.04 -8.19
C THR A 24 5.78 -9.37 -6.84
N ALA A 25 5.01 -8.28 -6.65
CA ALA A 25 4.78 -7.64 -5.36
C ALA A 25 3.36 -7.93 -4.88
N PHE A 26 3.23 -8.37 -3.63
CA PHE A 26 1.94 -8.57 -2.96
C PHE A 26 1.66 -7.39 -2.02
N ILE A 27 0.47 -6.81 -2.12
CA ILE A 27 0.03 -5.71 -1.26
C ILE A 27 -1.06 -6.21 -0.34
N VAL A 28 -0.82 -6.21 0.96
CA VAL A 28 -1.81 -6.58 1.97
C VAL A 28 -2.48 -5.32 2.50
N ALA A 29 -3.72 -5.09 2.04
CA ALA A 29 -4.57 -3.99 2.44
C ALA A 29 -5.46 -4.36 3.63
N GLY A 30 -6.30 -3.43 4.09
CA GLY A 30 -7.04 -3.55 5.34
C GLY A 30 -8.35 -4.34 5.28
N GLY A 31 -8.82 -4.75 4.11
CA GLY A 31 -10.15 -5.34 3.95
C GLY A 31 -10.34 -6.70 4.64
N PRO A 32 -11.57 -7.03 5.07
CA PRO A 32 -11.84 -8.22 5.88
C PRO A 32 -11.60 -9.54 5.15
N SER A 33 -11.54 -9.59 3.82
CA SER A 33 -11.24 -10.81 3.05
C SER A 33 -9.86 -11.40 3.35
N VAL A 34 -8.94 -10.61 3.90
CA VAL A 34 -7.63 -11.08 4.36
C VAL A 34 -7.75 -12.26 5.36
N LEU A 35 -8.80 -12.27 6.18
CA LEU A 35 -9.05 -13.34 7.15
C LEU A 35 -9.39 -14.70 6.51
N GLN A 36 -9.67 -14.71 5.21
CA GLN A 36 -10.00 -15.92 4.44
C GLN A 36 -8.78 -16.47 3.68
N GLN A 37 -7.60 -15.85 3.85
CA GLN A 37 -6.40 -16.16 3.08
C GLN A 37 -5.29 -16.66 4.00
N ASP A 38 -4.52 -17.63 3.53
CA ASP A 38 -3.30 -18.07 4.20
C ASP A 38 -2.14 -17.13 3.84
N LEU A 39 -1.90 -16.16 4.70
CA LEU A 39 -0.82 -15.18 4.52
C LEU A 39 0.58 -15.80 4.66
N GLU A 40 0.72 -16.99 5.27
CA GLU A 40 2.01 -17.67 5.37
C GLU A 40 2.56 -18.06 3.99
N LEU A 41 1.69 -18.21 2.99
CA LEU A 41 2.09 -18.39 1.59
C LEU A 41 2.94 -17.24 1.03
N LEU A 42 2.86 -16.05 1.65
CA LEU A 42 3.62 -14.87 1.25
C LEU A 42 4.98 -14.76 1.94
N ARG A 43 5.33 -15.66 2.87
CA ARG A 43 6.66 -15.64 3.49
C ARG A 43 7.78 -15.81 2.46
N GLY A 44 8.79 -14.96 2.55
CA GLY A 44 9.89 -14.92 1.58
C GLY A 44 9.53 -14.33 0.22
N ARG A 45 8.32 -13.76 0.09
CA ARG A 45 7.87 -13.03 -1.10
C ARG A 45 8.02 -11.52 -0.90
N ASN A 46 7.91 -10.76 -1.98
CA ASN A 46 7.94 -9.30 -1.96
C ASN A 46 6.58 -8.77 -1.45
N VAL A 47 6.52 -8.33 -0.22
CA VAL A 47 5.26 -7.93 0.44
C VAL A 47 5.32 -6.48 0.91
N ILE A 48 4.24 -5.75 0.64
CA ILE A 48 3.97 -4.41 1.17
C ILE A 48 2.73 -4.50 2.06
N ALA A 49 2.86 -4.19 3.33
CA ALA A 49 1.74 -4.05 4.25
C ALA A 49 1.19 -2.61 4.22
N ILE A 50 -0.12 -2.45 4.31
CA ILE A 50 -0.74 -1.12 4.44
C ILE A 50 -1.27 -0.93 5.87
N ASN A 51 -0.82 0.13 6.54
CA ASN A 51 -1.31 0.49 7.88
C ASN A 51 -1.21 -0.71 8.85
N SER A 52 -2.32 -1.02 9.54
CA SER A 52 -2.38 -2.09 10.54
C SER A 52 -2.28 -3.50 9.96
N SER A 53 -2.24 -3.68 8.64
CA SER A 53 -1.94 -5.00 8.05
C SER A 53 -0.52 -5.49 8.40
N ILE A 54 0.37 -4.60 8.87
CA ILE A 54 1.67 -4.98 9.40
C ILE A 54 1.58 -5.96 10.59
N TYR A 55 0.48 -5.95 11.32
CA TYR A 55 0.28 -6.90 12.43
C TYR A 55 -0.03 -8.33 11.94
N ALA A 56 -0.60 -8.45 10.72
CA ALA A 56 -0.85 -9.75 10.09
C ALA A 56 0.37 -10.28 9.31
N VAL A 57 1.19 -9.39 8.76
CA VAL A 57 2.41 -9.73 8.00
C VAL A 57 3.63 -8.97 8.52
N PRO A 58 4.05 -9.18 9.80
CA PRO A 58 5.13 -8.41 10.42
C PRO A 58 6.50 -8.60 9.76
N TRP A 59 6.61 -9.57 8.89
CA TRP A 59 7.78 -9.91 8.08
C TRP A 59 7.75 -9.30 6.66
N ALA A 60 6.76 -8.47 6.32
CA ALA A 60 6.73 -7.73 5.05
C ALA A 60 8.01 -6.89 4.88
N GLN A 61 8.49 -6.70 3.65
CA GLN A 61 9.66 -5.88 3.39
C GLN A 61 9.35 -4.39 3.48
N PHE A 62 8.11 -4.00 3.18
CA PHE A 62 7.67 -2.61 3.27
C PHE A 62 6.37 -2.50 4.07
N LEU A 63 6.32 -1.43 4.87
CA LEU A 63 5.10 -0.90 5.45
C LEU A 63 4.81 0.44 4.81
N TYR A 64 3.64 0.62 4.23
CA TYR A 64 3.16 1.93 3.77
C TYR A 64 2.01 2.42 4.67
N PHE A 65 2.07 3.68 5.08
CA PHE A 65 0.93 4.37 5.69
C PHE A 65 0.80 5.79 5.14
N GLY A 66 -0.44 6.22 4.87
CA GLY A 66 -0.71 7.54 4.29
C GLY A 66 -1.40 8.50 5.26
N ASP A 67 -2.01 8.00 6.32
CA ASP A 67 -2.76 8.79 7.29
C ASP A 67 -1.93 9.07 8.54
N TYR A 68 -1.70 10.37 8.83
CA TYR A 68 -0.99 10.78 10.02
C TYR A 68 -1.67 10.28 11.31
N ARG A 69 -3.00 10.15 11.34
CA ARG A 69 -3.73 9.63 12.49
C ARG A 69 -3.34 8.19 12.84
N TRP A 70 -3.02 7.37 11.82
CA TRP A 70 -2.48 6.03 12.05
C TRP A 70 -1.11 6.08 12.74
N TRP A 71 -0.23 6.98 12.30
CA TRP A 71 1.06 7.23 12.93
C TRP A 71 0.92 7.76 14.35
N ASP A 72 -0.07 8.61 14.62
CA ASP A 72 -0.23 9.27 15.91
C ASP A 72 -0.64 8.32 17.05
N GLU A 73 -1.07 7.10 16.73
CA GLU A 73 -1.31 6.06 17.72
C GLU A 73 0.02 5.46 18.22
N GLU A 74 0.19 5.43 19.56
CA GLU A 74 1.40 4.92 20.20
C GLU A 74 1.72 3.47 19.83
N ALA A 75 0.69 2.61 19.75
CA ALA A 75 0.86 1.21 19.38
C ALA A 75 1.49 1.07 17.98
N ASN A 76 1.11 1.92 17.03
CA ASN A 76 1.64 1.90 15.67
C ASN A 76 3.08 2.43 15.62
N ARG A 77 3.41 3.47 16.37
CA ARG A 77 4.80 3.94 16.52
C ARG A 77 5.69 2.85 17.13
N ASN A 78 5.22 2.18 18.19
CA ASN A 78 5.94 1.09 18.82
C ASN A 78 6.11 -0.13 17.90
N ALA A 79 5.15 -0.39 17.00
CA ALA A 79 5.28 -1.43 15.99
C ALA A 79 6.41 -1.08 15.00
N ILE A 80 6.49 0.17 14.53
CA ILE A 80 7.56 0.64 13.62
C ILE A 80 8.94 0.54 14.28
N GLU A 81 9.06 0.81 15.60
CA GLU A 81 10.34 0.68 16.28
C GLU A 81 10.91 -0.75 16.22
N ARG A 82 10.05 -1.74 16.25
CA ARG A 82 10.42 -3.17 16.21
C ARG A 82 10.49 -3.74 14.80
N TYR A 83 9.90 -3.02 13.84
CA TYR A 83 9.81 -3.48 12.47
C TYR A 83 11.19 -3.49 11.80
N GLN A 84 11.50 -4.60 11.12
CA GLN A 84 12.80 -4.80 10.47
C GLN A 84 12.79 -4.38 8.99
N GLY A 85 11.61 -4.23 8.39
CA GLY A 85 11.44 -3.74 7.03
C GLY A 85 11.53 -2.21 6.94
N ARG A 86 11.28 -1.69 5.76
CA ARG A 86 11.27 -0.26 5.50
C ARG A 86 9.87 0.34 5.63
N THR A 87 9.77 1.44 6.35
CA THR A 87 8.51 2.17 6.50
C THR A 87 8.49 3.38 5.60
N VAL A 88 7.42 3.53 4.80
CA VAL A 88 7.26 4.58 3.79
C VAL A 88 5.96 5.33 4.03
N THR A 89 5.98 6.64 3.88
CA THR A 89 4.79 7.51 3.96
C THR A 89 4.87 8.67 2.97
N THR A 90 3.72 9.25 2.66
CA THR A 90 3.63 10.56 2.00
C THR A 90 3.30 11.70 2.97
N SER A 91 3.13 11.38 4.26
CA SER A 91 2.82 12.39 5.29
C SER A 91 4.07 13.17 5.71
N ARG A 92 4.13 14.45 5.38
CA ARG A 92 5.21 15.35 5.79
C ARG A 92 5.16 15.76 7.28
N LEU A 93 4.11 15.35 7.99
CA LEU A 93 3.98 15.59 9.43
C LEU A 93 4.80 14.59 10.27
N VAL A 94 5.16 13.45 9.68
CA VAL A 94 5.98 12.44 10.33
C VAL A 94 7.43 12.89 10.38
N ARG A 95 8.05 12.76 11.55
CA ARG A 95 9.48 13.04 11.78
C ARG A 95 10.07 11.88 12.57
N HIS A 96 10.59 10.90 11.84
CA HIS A 96 11.15 9.70 12.45
C HIS A 96 12.26 9.11 11.57
N PRO A 97 13.43 8.73 12.12
CA PRO A 97 14.59 8.28 11.34
C PRO A 97 14.34 6.98 10.58
N LYS A 98 13.43 6.13 11.04
CA LYS A 98 13.05 4.87 10.36
C LYS A 98 11.98 5.05 9.29
N VAL A 99 11.45 6.25 9.08
CA VAL A 99 10.34 6.50 8.15
C VAL A 99 10.84 7.31 6.95
N MET A 100 10.74 6.71 5.79
CA MET A 100 11.08 7.30 4.50
C MET A 100 9.89 8.10 3.99
N ILE A 101 10.11 9.31 3.54
CA ILE A 101 9.05 10.20 3.07
C ILE A 101 9.16 10.37 1.57
N CYS A 102 8.11 9.98 0.84
CA CYS A 102 7.96 10.28 -0.57
C CYS A 102 7.09 11.51 -0.77
N GLN A 103 7.28 12.20 -1.88
CA GLN A 103 6.43 13.30 -2.29
C GLN A 103 5.02 12.77 -2.60
N LYS A 104 4.01 13.44 -2.06
CA LYS A 104 2.61 13.14 -2.40
C LYS A 104 2.24 13.80 -3.71
N THR A 105 1.69 13.02 -4.64
CA THR A 105 1.02 13.53 -5.83
C THR A 105 -0.48 13.26 -5.81
N ASN A 106 -1.23 13.93 -6.66
CA ASN A 106 -2.67 13.75 -6.80
C ASN A 106 -2.99 12.99 -8.10
N PRO A 107 -4.16 12.32 -8.20
CA PRO A 107 -4.62 11.73 -9.45
C PRO A 107 -4.72 12.79 -10.57
N PRO A 108 -4.76 12.38 -11.86
CA PRO A 108 -4.91 11.00 -12.28
C PRO A 108 -3.58 10.24 -12.41
N GLY A 109 -3.67 8.92 -12.26
CA GLY A 109 -2.60 7.98 -12.58
C GLY A 109 -1.51 7.87 -11.50
N LEU A 110 -0.54 7.01 -11.76
CA LEU A 110 0.61 6.82 -10.90
C LEU A 110 1.66 7.92 -11.10
N ALA A 111 2.35 8.31 -10.04
CA ALA A 111 3.53 9.17 -10.14
C ALA A 111 4.67 8.41 -10.85
N LEU A 112 5.33 9.06 -11.80
CA LEU A 112 6.44 8.46 -12.56
C LEU A 112 7.80 8.71 -11.92
N GLN A 113 7.94 9.79 -11.14
CA GLN A 113 9.17 10.10 -10.40
C GLN A 113 9.31 9.14 -9.23
N CYS A 114 10.49 8.54 -9.08
CA CYS A 114 10.74 7.52 -8.07
C CYS A 114 10.71 8.05 -6.61
N ASP A 115 10.72 9.35 -6.41
CA ASP A 115 10.56 10.01 -5.11
C ASP A 115 9.10 10.34 -4.76
N SER A 116 8.16 9.99 -5.63
CA SER A 116 6.77 10.44 -5.57
C SER A 116 5.78 9.27 -5.58
N LEU A 117 4.70 9.40 -4.80
CA LEU A 117 3.61 8.42 -4.73
C LEU A 117 2.26 9.13 -4.84
N MET A 118 1.38 8.59 -5.69
CA MET A 118 0.02 9.12 -5.85
C MET A 118 -0.88 8.64 -4.71
N GLN A 119 -1.49 9.58 -4.00
CA GLN A 119 -2.44 9.28 -2.93
C GLN A 119 -3.45 10.40 -2.74
N ARG A 120 -4.75 10.03 -2.67
CA ARG A 120 -5.81 10.95 -2.25
C ARG A 120 -6.76 10.29 -1.24
N TYR A 121 -7.60 9.35 -1.67
CA TYR A 121 -8.64 8.75 -0.83
C TYR A 121 -8.26 7.40 -0.21
N THR A 122 -7.27 6.72 -0.75
CA THR A 122 -6.86 5.40 -0.25
C THR A 122 -5.34 5.25 -0.23
N SER A 123 -4.85 4.55 0.79
CA SER A 123 -3.44 4.13 0.86
C SER A 123 -3.09 3.07 -0.18
N LEU A 124 -4.09 2.37 -0.73
CA LEU A 124 -3.88 1.32 -1.73
C LEU A 124 -3.25 1.89 -3.01
N THR A 125 -3.67 3.10 -3.45
CA THR A 125 -3.07 3.75 -4.63
C THR A 125 -1.58 4.03 -4.44
N ALA A 126 -1.19 4.56 -3.28
CA ALA A 126 0.21 4.85 -3.00
C ALA A 126 1.05 3.58 -2.78
N ALA A 127 0.50 2.56 -2.13
CA ALA A 127 1.17 1.26 -2.03
C ALA A 127 1.34 0.59 -3.41
N THR A 128 0.35 0.75 -4.31
CA THR A 128 0.46 0.29 -5.70
C THR A 128 1.51 1.07 -6.47
N ASN A 129 1.61 2.38 -6.26
CA ASN A 129 2.66 3.21 -6.87
C ASN A 129 4.06 2.83 -6.34
N LEU A 130 4.19 2.59 -5.03
CA LEU A 130 5.42 2.08 -4.42
C LEU A 130 5.82 0.72 -5.05
N ALA A 131 4.86 -0.21 -5.16
CA ALA A 131 5.10 -1.48 -5.81
C ALA A 131 5.53 -1.32 -7.27
N ALA A 132 4.88 -0.41 -8.02
CA ALA A 132 5.22 -0.14 -9.42
C ALA A 132 6.65 0.35 -9.59
N HIS A 133 7.15 1.22 -8.70
CA HIS A 133 8.55 1.64 -8.70
C HIS A 133 9.50 0.48 -8.38
N LEU A 134 9.12 -0.37 -7.41
CA LEU A 134 9.97 -1.50 -6.99
C LEU A 134 10.08 -2.58 -8.07
N VAL A 135 8.96 -2.93 -8.76
CA VAL A 135 8.95 -4.03 -9.73
C VAL A 135 9.28 -3.59 -11.16
N GLY A 136 8.93 -2.36 -11.54
CA GLY A 136 9.13 -1.83 -12.89
C GLY A 136 8.44 -2.62 -14.01
N PRO A 137 8.83 -2.35 -15.27
CA PRO A 137 8.23 -3.01 -16.43
C PRO A 137 8.41 -4.53 -16.40
N GLY A 138 7.36 -5.27 -16.77
CA GLY A 138 7.34 -6.73 -16.72
C GLY A 138 6.99 -7.30 -15.34
N GLY A 139 6.89 -6.45 -14.32
CA GLY A 139 6.49 -6.86 -12.97
C GLY A 139 5.00 -7.16 -12.84
N THR A 140 4.65 -7.74 -11.70
CA THR A 140 3.27 -8.07 -11.34
C THR A 140 2.94 -7.51 -9.97
N ILE A 141 1.72 -7.00 -9.80
CA ILE A 141 1.20 -6.51 -8.52
C ILE A 141 -0.07 -7.29 -8.17
N VAL A 142 -0.14 -7.82 -6.96
CA VAL A 142 -1.31 -8.58 -6.48
C VAL A 142 -1.84 -7.91 -5.22
N TRP A 143 -3.12 -7.54 -5.23
CA TRP A 143 -3.81 -6.97 -4.08
C TRP A 143 -4.48 -8.06 -3.24
N LEU A 144 -4.37 -7.97 -1.92
CA LEU A 144 -5.09 -8.73 -0.92
C LEU A 144 -5.82 -7.76 0.01
N GLY A 145 -7.05 -8.06 0.40
CA GLY A 145 -7.84 -7.16 1.25
C GLY A 145 -8.28 -5.86 0.57
N ALA A 146 -8.34 -5.85 -0.77
CA ALA A 146 -8.89 -4.77 -1.59
C ALA A 146 -10.36 -5.03 -1.89
N ASP A 147 -11.21 -5.02 -0.86
CA ASP A 147 -12.57 -5.56 -0.91
C ASP A 147 -13.60 -4.61 -1.54
N GLY A 148 -13.39 -3.29 -1.38
CA GLY A 148 -14.33 -2.27 -1.87
C GLY A 148 -15.71 -2.28 -1.19
N LYS A 149 -15.87 -3.02 -0.10
CA LYS A 149 -17.11 -3.17 0.67
C LYS A 149 -16.84 -3.63 2.09
N HIS A 150 -17.86 -3.55 2.94
CA HIS A 150 -17.86 -4.21 4.25
C HIS A 150 -18.10 -5.72 4.10
N ALA A 151 -17.64 -6.51 5.07
CA ALA A 151 -18.04 -7.91 5.18
C ALA A 151 -19.54 -8.03 5.52
N ALA A 152 -20.13 -9.20 5.34
CA ALA A 152 -21.55 -9.47 5.62
C ALA A 152 -21.91 -9.26 7.10
N ASP A 153 -20.95 -9.41 8.01
CA ASP A 153 -21.09 -9.15 9.44
C ASP A 153 -20.82 -7.69 9.84
N GLY A 154 -20.64 -6.79 8.85
CA GLY A 154 -20.42 -5.37 9.05
C GLY A 154 -18.95 -4.97 9.32
N ARG A 155 -18.02 -5.93 9.39
CA ARG A 155 -16.60 -5.60 9.56
C ARG A 155 -16.08 -4.81 8.36
N THR A 156 -15.29 -3.77 8.67
CA THR A 156 -14.65 -2.91 7.66
C THR A 156 -13.19 -3.30 7.40
N HIS A 157 -12.56 -3.98 8.38
CA HIS A 157 -11.15 -4.35 8.33
C HIS A 157 -10.92 -5.76 8.91
N HIS A 158 -9.82 -6.40 8.54
CA HIS A 158 -9.39 -7.67 9.12
C HIS A 158 -8.74 -7.50 10.51
N HIS A 159 -8.35 -6.30 10.88
CA HIS A 159 -7.76 -5.92 12.17
C HIS A 159 -8.77 -5.13 13.02
N VAL A 160 -8.39 -4.82 14.26
CA VAL A 160 -9.21 -3.96 15.14
C VAL A 160 -9.52 -2.64 14.43
N PRO A 161 -10.78 -2.21 14.39
CA PRO A 161 -11.15 -0.96 13.74
C PRO A 161 -10.38 0.22 14.34
N HIS A 162 -10.00 1.15 13.47
CA HIS A 162 -9.43 2.41 13.91
C HIS A 162 -10.46 3.22 14.73
N ARG A 163 -10.01 4.12 15.59
CA ARG A 163 -10.87 5.00 16.39
C ARG A 163 -11.71 5.95 15.54
N TRP A 164 -11.32 6.19 14.30
CA TRP A 164 -12.07 7.00 13.35
C TRP A 164 -12.91 6.12 12.43
N TYR A 165 -14.14 6.54 12.25
CA TYR A 165 -15.13 5.83 11.46
C TYR A 165 -14.92 6.04 9.95
N SER A 166 -15.06 4.98 9.18
CA SER A 166 -15.13 5.07 7.71
C SER A 166 -16.47 5.70 7.31
N LYS A 167 -16.41 6.83 6.61
CA LYS A 167 -17.64 7.54 6.18
C LYS A 167 -18.41 6.70 5.18
N PRO A 168 -19.75 6.79 5.15
CA PRO A 168 -20.56 6.24 4.06
C PRO A 168 -20.02 6.75 2.70
N GLY A 169 -19.99 5.90 1.68
CA GLY A 169 -19.46 6.24 0.35
C GLY A 169 -17.94 6.33 0.25
N CYS A 170 -17.18 5.96 1.28
CA CYS A 170 -15.72 5.99 1.22
C CYS A 170 -15.16 5.08 0.13
N TYR A 171 -15.79 3.95 -0.16
CA TYR A 171 -15.37 3.02 -1.21
C TYR A 171 -15.58 3.60 -2.62
N ASP A 172 -16.65 4.38 -2.84
CA ASP A 172 -16.88 5.06 -4.11
C ASP A 172 -15.81 6.13 -4.35
N GLN A 173 -15.45 6.89 -3.31
CA GLN A 173 -14.35 7.84 -3.39
C GLN A 173 -13.01 7.15 -3.65
N GLN A 174 -12.74 6.02 -3.00
CA GLN A 174 -11.53 5.23 -3.26
C GLN A 174 -11.49 4.72 -4.70
N LEU A 175 -12.63 4.25 -5.22
CA LEU A 175 -12.75 3.77 -6.59
C LEU A 175 -12.40 4.87 -7.62
N THR A 176 -12.79 6.13 -7.37
CA THR A 176 -12.44 7.26 -8.27
C THR A 176 -10.94 7.42 -8.46
N ASP A 177 -10.13 7.08 -7.47
CA ASP A 177 -8.66 7.10 -7.58
C ASP A 177 -8.14 5.82 -8.25
N LEU A 178 -8.66 4.67 -7.82
CA LEU A 178 -8.20 3.36 -8.28
C LEU A 178 -8.41 3.17 -9.79
N VAL A 179 -9.51 3.64 -10.36
CA VAL A 179 -9.74 3.56 -11.81
C VAL A 179 -8.68 4.33 -12.61
N THR A 180 -8.07 5.36 -12.03
CA THR A 180 -7.06 6.17 -12.73
C THR A 180 -5.69 5.50 -12.82
N ILE A 181 -5.38 4.56 -11.91
CA ILE A 181 -4.07 3.89 -11.90
C ILE A 181 -3.98 2.74 -12.90
N VAL A 182 -5.11 2.13 -13.28
CA VAL A 182 -5.12 0.97 -14.19
C VAL A 182 -4.49 1.29 -15.55
N PRO A 183 -4.83 2.41 -16.23
CA PRO A 183 -4.15 2.81 -17.45
C PRO A 183 -2.64 3.03 -17.26
N SER A 184 -2.22 3.60 -16.12
CA SER A 184 -0.80 3.81 -15.82
C SER A 184 -0.04 2.49 -15.68
N LEU A 185 -0.62 1.50 -14.97
CA LEU A 185 -0.03 0.16 -14.87
C LEU A 185 0.17 -0.49 -16.24
N LYS A 186 -0.84 -0.41 -17.09
CA LYS A 186 -0.76 -0.91 -18.48
C LYS A 186 0.33 -0.21 -19.29
N GLN A 187 0.40 1.12 -19.20
CA GLN A 187 1.43 1.92 -19.87
C GLN A 187 2.85 1.55 -19.39
N LEU A 188 3.01 1.28 -18.09
CA LEU A 188 4.25 0.83 -17.49
C LEU A 188 4.55 -0.65 -17.75
N ARG A 189 3.67 -1.38 -18.45
CA ARG A 189 3.78 -2.83 -18.70
C ARG A 189 3.86 -3.64 -17.41
N ILE A 190 3.07 -3.26 -16.41
CA ILE A 190 2.93 -3.96 -15.14
C ILE A 190 1.59 -4.68 -15.13
N SER A 191 1.60 -5.99 -14.89
CA SER A 191 0.39 -6.78 -14.67
C SER A 191 -0.16 -6.53 -13.27
N ALA A 192 -1.48 -6.44 -13.12
CA ALA A 192 -2.08 -6.26 -11.80
C ALA A 192 -3.32 -7.15 -11.63
N PHE A 193 -3.49 -7.71 -10.44
CA PHE A 193 -4.55 -8.64 -10.09
C PHE A 193 -5.12 -8.33 -8.70
N ASN A 194 -6.36 -8.76 -8.45
CA ASN A 194 -6.97 -8.67 -7.14
C ASN A 194 -7.28 -10.09 -6.61
N ALA A 195 -6.56 -10.50 -5.57
CA ALA A 195 -6.74 -11.79 -4.90
C ALA A 195 -7.73 -11.72 -3.72
N SER A 196 -8.47 -10.62 -3.56
CA SER A 196 -9.45 -10.46 -2.47
C SER A 196 -10.73 -11.22 -2.79
N PRO A 197 -11.09 -12.30 -2.07
CA PRO A 197 -12.29 -13.08 -2.31
C PRO A 197 -13.56 -12.21 -2.28
N GLY A 198 -14.36 -12.30 -3.34
CA GLY A 198 -15.64 -11.59 -3.44
C GLY A 198 -15.55 -10.06 -3.41
N THR A 199 -14.44 -9.47 -3.85
CA THR A 199 -14.27 -8.02 -3.96
C THR A 199 -15.40 -7.35 -4.75
N ALA A 200 -15.82 -6.14 -4.32
CA ALA A 200 -16.74 -5.31 -5.09
C ALA A 200 -16.05 -4.66 -6.30
N TRP A 201 -14.72 -4.66 -6.35
CA TRP A 201 -13.90 -4.07 -7.42
C TRP A 201 -13.45 -5.09 -8.46
N HIS A 202 -14.26 -6.13 -8.72
CA HIS A 202 -13.95 -7.22 -9.66
C HIS A 202 -13.79 -6.76 -11.11
N GLU A 203 -14.39 -5.63 -11.50
CA GLU A 203 -14.23 -5.04 -12.83
C GLU A 203 -12.96 -4.19 -12.97
N LEU A 204 -12.34 -3.81 -11.85
CA LEU A 204 -11.17 -2.93 -11.86
C LEU A 204 -9.90 -3.69 -12.26
N LEU A 205 -9.69 -4.87 -11.67
CA LEU A 205 -8.57 -5.77 -11.95
C LEU A 205 -9.07 -7.20 -12.05
N PRO A 206 -8.43 -8.04 -12.88
CA PRO A 206 -8.74 -9.46 -12.94
C PRO A 206 -8.62 -10.12 -11.55
N ALA A 207 -9.62 -10.92 -11.19
CA ALA A 207 -9.58 -11.70 -9.97
C ALA A 207 -8.64 -12.91 -10.15
N VAL A 208 -7.91 -13.24 -9.09
CA VAL A 208 -7.03 -14.42 -9.04
C VAL A 208 -7.14 -15.10 -7.68
N ASP A 209 -6.82 -16.39 -7.67
CA ASP A 209 -6.60 -17.12 -6.43
C ASP A 209 -5.16 -16.91 -5.93
N LEU A 210 -5.00 -16.72 -4.62
CA LEU A 210 -3.67 -16.48 -4.02
C LEU A 210 -2.76 -17.70 -4.16
N GLU A 211 -3.29 -18.91 -3.93
CA GLU A 211 -2.51 -20.15 -4.00
C GLU A 211 -2.02 -20.40 -5.43
N GLU A 212 -2.87 -20.15 -6.43
CA GLU A 212 -2.47 -20.25 -7.84
C GLU A 212 -1.35 -19.24 -8.19
N MET A 213 -1.45 -17.99 -7.71
CA MET A 213 -0.43 -16.97 -7.96
C MET A 213 0.90 -17.34 -7.33
N VAL A 214 0.89 -17.87 -6.13
CA VAL A 214 2.09 -18.32 -5.42
C VAL A 214 2.66 -19.59 -6.05
N GLY A 215 1.81 -20.53 -6.49
CA GLY A 215 2.23 -21.78 -7.14
C GLY A 215 2.93 -21.56 -8.48
N LYS A 216 2.43 -20.64 -9.31
CA LYS A 216 3.05 -20.28 -10.60
C LYS A 216 4.47 -19.74 -10.45
N GLN A 217 4.78 -19.08 -9.32
CA GLN A 217 6.12 -18.54 -9.05
C GLN A 217 7.15 -19.58 -8.56
N ARG A 218 6.70 -20.74 -8.07
CA ARG A 218 7.60 -21.84 -7.68
C ARG A 218 8.07 -22.65 -8.88
N ALA A 219 7.37 -22.56 -10.01
CA ALA A 219 7.60 -23.33 -11.22
C ALA A 219 8.44 -22.58 -12.30
N ALA A 220 8.70 -21.28 -12.11
CA ALA A 220 9.49 -20.44 -13.00
C ALA A 220 10.87 -20.15 -12.43
#